data_9678fdd4bfc25488b33092ca8a87a8c9
#
_entry.id   9678fdd4bfc25488b33092ca8a87a8c9
#
_cell.length_a   1.000
_cell.length_b   1.000
_cell.length_c   1.000
_cell.angle_alpha   90.00
_cell.angle_beta   90.00
_cell.angle_gamma   90.00
#
_symmetry.space_group_name_H-M   'P 1'
#
loop_
_entity.id
_entity.type
_entity.pdbx_description
1 polymer ?
#
loop_
_entity_poly.entity_id
_entity_poly.type
_entity_poly.pdbx_seq_one_letter_code
_entity_poly.pdbx_strand_id
1 'polypeptide(L)'
;MTTNNTVTDKVHVLIDKAERVSVLGSPSSTSGLSLDILGTAVTKKLVGELALFRYLQDNTTHYALGQITEVQLRNIWHEDPTMRSLIRQRGHVDAVSGRQDTHQGKMTISAVFAAKADGYLPSILGTVPATGTPVHLVDDEILDVLLSPYRQQLFYLGNVYGSTPKLPLWFKHFDVGPDGAGEAYHVGIFGKTGSGKSVLAKMVLIGYAKHPKMGLFVFDPQGEFSIGLRDNAHPKHMGGVFCQNVLRTLGRDVHVYDLTKMQDLRVMLE
;
A
#
# COMPACT_ATOMS: atom_id res chain seq x y z
N MET A 1 -19.15 39.19 12.01
CA MET A 1 -19.83 38.03 11.39
C MET A 1 -18.80 37.33 10.52
N THR A 2 -18.09 36.37 11.11
CA THR A 2 -17.07 35.55 10.43
C THR A 2 -17.77 34.35 9.82
N THR A 3 -17.94 34.35 8.52
CA THR A 3 -18.41 33.21 7.73
C THR A 3 -17.36 32.09 7.87
N ASN A 4 -17.63 31.14 8.76
CA ASN A 4 -16.94 29.86 8.78
C ASN A 4 -17.26 29.12 7.46
N ASN A 5 -16.39 29.27 6.48
CA ASN A 5 -16.32 28.36 5.35
C ASN A 5 -15.74 27.04 5.88
N THR A 6 -16.59 26.21 6.46
CA THR A 6 -16.25 24.82 6.75
C THR A 6 -16.10 24.11 5.41
N VAL A 7 -14.85 24.03 4.93
CA VAL A 7 -14.49 23.08 3.87
C VAL A 7 -14.94 21.72 4.38
N THR A 8 -15.96 21.16 3.77
CA THR A 8 -16.50 19.85 4.14
C THR A 8 -15.36 18.84 3.98
N ASP A 9 -14.94 18.25 5.06
CA ASP A 9 -13.91 17.22 5.04
C ASP A 9 -14.45 15.97 4.30
N LYS A 10 -14.11 15.88 3.03
CA LYS A 10 -14.62 14.85 2.12
C LYS A 10 -14.28 13.45 2.59
N VAL A 11 -13.07 13.25 3.13
CA VAL A 11 -12.65 11.93 3.65
C VAL A 11 -13.51 11.54 4.84
N HIS A 12 -13.87 12.50 5.70
CA HIS A 12 -14.78 12.23 6.82
C HIS A 12 -16.14 11.68 6.35
N VAL A 13 -16.73 12.31 5.34
CA VAL A 13 -18.02 11.86 4.78
C VAL A 13 -17.93 10.47 4.15
N LEU A 14 -16.80 10.15 3.51
CA LEU A 14 -16.58 8.83 2.92
C LEU A 14 -16.34 7.75 3.98
N ILE A 15 -15.55 8.05 5.01
CA ILE A 15 -15.30 7.12 6.12
C ILE A 15 -16.60 6.75 6.85
N ASP A 16 -17.49 7.71 7.05
CA ASP A 16 -18.77 7.45 7.74
C ASP A 16 -19.67 6.46 6.97
N LYS A 17 -19.46 6.35 5.65
CA LYS A 17 -20.14 5.37 4.78
C LYS A 17 -19.35 4.06 4.63
N ALA A 18 -18.06 4.10 4.90
CA ALA A 18 -17.18 2.96 4.74
C ALA A 18 -17.44 1.88 5.80
N GLU A 19 -17.14 0.64 5.44
CA GLU A 19 -17.33 -0.47 6.35
C GLU A 19 -16.41 -0.40 7.56
N ARG A 20 -16.98 -0.31 8.76
CA ARG A 20 -16.28 -0.41 10.02
C ARG A 20 -16.03 -1.88 10.35
N VAL A 21 -14.75 -2.26 10.49
CA VAL A 21 -14.35 -3.65 10.74
C VAL A 21 -13.72 -3.88 12.10
N SER A 22 -13.21 -2.83 12.72
CA SER A 22 -12.56 -2.93 14.03
C SER A 22 -12.56 -1.59 14.76
N VAL A 23 -12.04 -1.62 15.95
CA VAL A 23 -11.64 -0.44 16.72
C VAL A 23 -10.19 -0.59 17.16
N LEU A 24 -9.53 0.53 17.47
CA LEU A 24 -8.22 0.48 18.10
C LEU A 24 -8.31 -0.14 19.48
N GLY A 25 -7.50 -1.13 19.71
CA GLY A 25 -7.39 -1.89 20.96
C GLY A 25 -6.16 -1.50 21.80
N SER A 26 -5.90 -2.29 22.82
CA SER A 26 -4.77 -2.11 23.73
C SER A 26 -4.01 -3.44 23.90
N PRO A 27 -2.67 -3.42 24.02
CA PRO A 27 -1.78 -2.26 23.91
C PRO A 27 -1.55 -1.81 22.48
N SER A 28 -1.44 -0.51 22.29
CA SER A 28 -1.09 0.11 21.01
C SER A 28 0.09 1.06 21.16
N SER A 29 0.90 1.21 20.12
CA SER A 29 2.03 2.15 20.06
C SER A 29 2.06 2.86 18.71
N THR A 30 2.87 3.90 18.57
CA THR A 30 3.04 4.59 17.28
C THR A 30 3.69 3.73 16.19
N SER A 31 4.36 2.63 16.55
CA SER A 31 4.98 1.69 15.61
C SER A 31 4.07 0.52 15.21
N GLY A 32 3.02 0.25 15.98
CA GLY A 32 2.08 -0.84 15.70
C GLY A 32 0.82 -0.71 16.56
N LEU A 33 -0.31 -0.83 15.91
CA LEU A 33 -1.61 -0.68 16.55
C LEU A 33 -2.29 -2.04 16.72
N SER A 34 -2.82 -2.28 17.90
CA SER A 34 -3.73 -3.39 18.15
C SER A 34 -5.14 -3.04 17.70
N LEU A 35 -5.84 -4.02 17.18
CA LEU A 35 -7.22 -3.90 16.73
C LEU A 35 -8.09 -4.88 17.50
N ASP A 36 -9.27 -4.44 17.92
CA ASP A 36 -10.35 -5.32 18.36
C ASP A 36 -11.33 -5.47 17.21
N ILE A 37 -11.36 -6.66 16.61
CA ILE A 37 -12.19 -6.95 15.43
C ILE A 37 -13.66 -7.05 15.85
N LEU A 38 -14.52 -6.37 15.11
CA LEU A 38 -15.96 -6.40 15.38
C LEU A 38 -16.56 -7.78 15.05
N GLY A 39 -17.56 -8.20 15.80
CA GLY A 39 -18.26 -9.47 15.56
C GLY A 39 -18.82 -9.62 14.15
N THR A 40 -19.19 -8.51 13.50
CA THR A 40 -19.65 -8.47 12.11
C THR A 40 -18.55 -8.73 11.08
N ALA A 41 -17.28 -8.62 11.50
CA ALA A 41 -16.12 -8.72 10.61
C ALA A 41 -15.26 -9.98 10.86
N VAL A 42 -15.58 -10.80 11.88
CA VAL A 42 -14.76 -11.98 12.25
C VAL A 42 -14.67 -13.05 11.16
N THR A 43 -15.64 -13.13 10.28
CA THR A 43 -15.66 -14.09 9.16
C THR A 43 -15.05 -13.51 7.88
N LYS A 44 -14.62 -12.25 7.91
CA LYS A 44 -14.05 -11.58 6.72
C LYS A 44 -12.56 -11.83 6.64
N LYS A 45 -12.05 -11.84 5.40
CA LYS A 45 -10.63 -11.81 5.13
C LYS A 45 -10.12 -10.39 5.37
N LEU A 46 -9.48 -10.15 6.50
CA LEU A 46 -8.98 -8.83 6.88
C LEU A 46 -7.48 -8.67 6.67
N VAL A 47 -6.70 -9.75 6.76
CA VAL A 47 -5.25 -9.68 6.56
C VAL A 47 -4.92 -9.28 5.13
N GLY A 48 -4.15 -8.20 5.01
CA GLY A 48 -3.80 -7.59 3.73
C GLY A 48 -4.67 -6.38 3.36
N GLU A 49 -5.84 -6.20 4.00
CA GLU A 49 -6.72 -5.07 3.72
C GLU A 49 -6.11 -3.73 4.17
N LEU A 50 -6.33 -2.71 3.35
CA LEU A 50 -6.06 -1.32 3.74
C LEU A 50 -7.19 -0.84 4.65
N ALA A 51 -6.80 -0.21 5.73
CA ALA A 51 -7.72 0.36 6.71
C ALA A 51 -7.31 1.79 7.07
N LEU A 52 -8.29 2.56 7.45
CA LEU A 52 -8.15 3.98 7.78
C LEU A 52 -8.89 4.28 9.09
N PHE A 53 -8.31 5.15 9.90
CA PHE A 53 -9.00 5.75 11.04
C PHE A 53 -8.71 7.24 11.14
N ARG A 54 -9.64 7.95 11.76
CA ARG A 54 -9.55 9.38 12.05
C ARG A 54 -9.20 9.59 13.51
N TYR A 55 -8.33 10.54 13.80
CA TYR A 55 -7.99 10.95 15.15
C TYR A 55 -7.59 12.43 15.22
N LEU A 56 -7.47 12.96 16.42
CA LEU A 56 -7.00 14.33 16.68
C LEU A 56 -5.56 14.29 17.17
N GLN A 57 -4.71 15.12 16.58
CA GLN A 57 -3.37 15.39 17.03
C GLN A 57 -3.12 16.90 16.90
N ASP A 58 -2.65 17.54 17.97
CA ASP A 58 -2.43 19.00 18.04
C ASP A 58 -3.65 19.81 17.55
N ASN A 59 -4.84 19.45 18.01
CA ASN A 59 -6.13 20.04 17.62
C ASN A 59 -6.42 20.02 16.11
N THR A 60 -5.69 19.20 15.34
CA THR A 60 -5.91 19.00 13.92
C THR A 60 -6.42 17.59 13.66
N THR A 61 -7.38 17.46 12.75
CA THR A 61 -7.85 16.14 12.30
C THR A 61 -6.77 15.47 11.46
N HIS A 62 -6.48 14.23 11.80
CA HIS A 62 -5.54 13.37 11.07
C HIS A 62 -6.24 12.09 10.61
N TYR A 63 -5.76 11.56 9.52
CA TYR A 63 -6.16 10.29 8.94
C TYR A 63 -4.95 9.38 8.85
N ALA A 64 -4.99 8.25 9.53
CA ALA A 64 -3.92 7.26 9.49
C ALA A 64 -4.35 6.07 8.62
N LEU A 65 -3.62 5.90 7.50
CA LEU A 65 -3.77 4.80 6.56
C LEU A 65 -2.75 3.71 6.90
N GLY A 66 -3.20 2.47 6.98
CA GLY A 66 -2.33 1.34 7.23
C GLY A 66 -2.89 0.04 6.69
N GLN A 67 -2.17 -1.04 6.93
CA GLN A 67 -2.55 -2.37 6.50
C GLN A 67 -2.76 -3.26 7.72
N ILE A 68 -3.83 -4.06 7.70
CA ILE A 68 -4.06 -5.12 8.69
C ILE A 68 -3.09 -6.27 8.36
N THR A 69 -2.16 -6.53 9.27
CA THR A 69 -1.07 -7.48 9.03
C THR A 69 -1.27 -8.84 9.70
N GLU A 70 -2.07 -8.88 10.76
CA GLU A 70 -2.30 -10.09 11.54
C GLU A 70 -3.71 -10.08 12.13
N VAL A 71 -4.33 -11.24 12.22
CA VAL A 71 -5.54 -11.47 13.01
C VAL A 71 -5.31 -12.72 13.87
N GLN A 72 -5.58 -12.61 15.16
CA GLN A 72 -5.42 -13.66 16.16
C GLN A 72 -6.74 -13.92 16.85
N LEU A 73 -7.02 -15.18 17.14
CA LEU A 73 -8.08 -15.59 18.03
C LEU A 73 -7.56 -15.70 19.46
N ARG A 74 -8.21 -15.05 20.39
CA ARG A 74 -7.89 -15.12 21.81
C ARG A 74 -9.13 -15.50 22.60
N ASN A 75 -8.94 -16.41 23.56
CA ASN A 75 -10.01 -16.83 24.46
C ASN A 75 -9.43 -16.99 25.85
N ILE A 76 -9.88 -16.15 26.78
CA ILE A 76 -9.37 -16.09 28.14
C ILE A 76 -9.56 -17.44 28.87
N TRP A 77 -10.66 -18.12 28.61
CA TRP A 77 -10.92 -19.43 29.24
C TRP A 77 -9.97 -20.51 28.75
N HIS A 78 -9.53 -20.44 27.51
CA HIS A 78 -8.51 -21.34 26.96
C HIS A 78 -7.10 -21.03 27.46
N GLU A 79 -6.87 -19.86 28.06
CA GLU A 79 -5.59 -19.51 28.69
C GLU A 79 -5.50 -20.07 30.13
N ASP A 80 -6.65 -20.31 30.83
CA ASP A 80 -6.69 -20.91 32.15
C ASP A 80 -6.31 -22.41 32.11
N PRO A 81 -5.31 -22.86 32.91
CA PRO A 81 -4.87 -24.26 32.90
C PRO A 81 -5.95 -25.28 33.24
N THR A 82 -6.86 -24.94 34.15
CA THR A 82 -7.96 -25.82 34.60
C THR A 82 -9.00 -25.99 33.50
N MET A 83 -9.41 -24.89 32.89
CA MET A 83 -10.33 -24.91 31.76
C MET A 83 -9.72 -25.63 30.54
N ARG A 84 -8.46 -25.42 30.28
CA ARG A 84 -7.71 -26.14 29.21
C ARG A 84 -7.72 -27.66 29.45
N SER A 85 -7.58 -28.12 30.69
CA SER A 85 -7.66 -29.53 31.03
C SER A 85 -9.07 -30.10 30.76
N LEU A 86 -10.13 -29.42 31.15
CA LEU A 86 -11.52 -29.81 30.89
C LEU A 86 -11.82 -29.88 29.38
N ILE A 87 -11.34 -28.91 28.61
CA ILE A 87 -11.51 -28.89 27.15
C ILE A 87 -10.80 -30.08 26.50
N ARG A 88 -9.57 -30.42 26.94
CA ARG A 88 -8.84 -31.60 26.45
C ARG A 88 -9.56 -32.91 26.74
N GLN A 89 -10.23 -33.02 27.89
CA GLN A 89 -10.95 -34.24 28.24
C GLN A 89 -12.29 -34.39 27.53
N ARG A 90 -13.00 -33.28 27.31
CA ARG A 90 -14.35 -33.29 26.72
C ARG A 90 -14.40 -33.01 25.23
N GLY A 91 -13.28 -32.56 24.65
CA GLY A 91 -13.15 -32.23 23.22
C GLY A 91 -13.85 -30.93 22.83
N HIS A 92 -14.83 -30.47 23.58
CA HIS A 92 -15.64 -29.30 23.28
C HIS A 92 -16.36 -28.75 24.48
N VAL A 93 -16.42 -27.43 24.65
CA VAL A 93 -17.20 -26.73 25.70
C VAL A 93 -18.02 -25.63 25.03
N ASP A 94 -19.08 -26.02 24.34
CA ASP A 94 -19.91 -25.23 23.43
C ASP A 94 -20.37 -23.89 23.94
N ALA A 95 -20.87 -23.86 25.15
CA ALA A 95 -21.58 -22.68 25.66
C ALA A 95 -20.68 -21.54 26.10
N VAL A 96 -19.40 -21.82 26.37
CA VAL A 96 -18.46 -20.87 26.98
C VAL A 96 -17.41 -20.43 25.98
N SER A 97 -16.88 -21.34 25.16
CA SER A 97 -15.77 -21.02 24.23
C SER A 97 -16.20 -20.07 23.13
N GLY A 98 -17.28 -20.30 22.44
CA GLY A 98 -17.67 -19.47 21.28
C GLY A 98 -18.10 -18.04 21.63
N ARG A 99 -18.63 -17.82 22.85
CA ARG A 99 -19.04 -16.47 23.29
C ARG A 99 -17.90 -15.62 23.84
N GLN A 100 -16.79 -16.24 24.21
CA GLN A 100 -15.62 -15.59 24.81
C GLN A 100 -14.47 -15.46 23.81
N ASP A 101 -14.69 -15.90 22.58
CA ASP A 101 -13.72 -15.70 21.51
C ASP A 101 -13.63 -14.23 21.16
N THR A 102 -12.43 -13.68 21.29
CA THR A 102 -12.09 -12.33 20.88
C THR A 102 -11.12 -12.38 19.72
N HIS A 103 -11.41 -11.63 18.67
CA HIS A 103 -10.54 -11.53 17.52
C HIS A 103 -9.73 -10.23 17.64
N GLN A 104 -8.43 -10.38 17.80
CA GLN A 104 -7.49 -9.27 17.86
C GLN A 104 -6.70 -9.18 16.57
N GLY A 105 -6.49 -7.98 16.08
CA GLY A 105 -5.67 -7.74 14.90
C GLY A 105 -4.47 -6.85 15.21
N LYS A 106 -3.55 -6.79 14.24
CA LYS A 106 -2.49 -5.78 14.21
C LYS A 106 -2.57 -4.99 12.93
N MET A 107 -2.32 -3.69 13.04
CA MET A 107 -2.26 -2.76 11.93
C MET A 107 -0.92 -2.04 11.93
N THR A 108 -0.28 -2.03 10.78
CA THR A 108 0.95 -1.24 10.55
C THR A 108 0.58 0.00 9.74
N ILE A 109 1.01 1.16 10.22
CA ILE A 109 0.72 2.43 9.55
C ILE A 109 1.65 2.60 8.37
N SER A 110 1.08 2.92 7.21
CA SER A 110 1.77 3.17 5.95
C SER A 110 1.92 4.66 5.67
N ALA A 111 0.91 5.46 6.02
CA ALA A 111 0.91 6.92 5.82
C ALA A 111 -0.04 7.60 6.80
N VAL A 112 0.26 8.85 7.12
CA VAL A 112 -0.61 9.71 7.93
C VAL A 112 -0.79 11.04 7.21
N PHE A 113 -2.00 11.57 7.23
CA PHE A 113 -2.37 12.81 6.59
C PHE A 113 -3.06 13.75 7.58
N ALA A 114 -2.62 15.00 7.62
CA ALA A 114 -3.29 16.07 8.35
C ALA A 114 -4.31 16.75 7.42
N ALA A 115 -5.55 16.88 7.87
CA ALA A 115 -6.56 17.64 7.14
C ALA A 115 -6.29 19.15 7.32
N LYS A 116 -6.05 19.84 6.22
CA LYS A 116 -5.83 21.28 6.13
C LYS A 116 -6.82 21.93 5.14
N ALA A 117 -6.89 23.26 5.15
CA ALA A 117 -7.74 23.99 4.20
C ALA A 117 -7.45 23.64 2.74
N ASP A 118 -6.17 23.38 2.41
CA ASP A 118 -5.69 23.10 1.06
C ASP A 118 -5.70 21.60 0.70
N GLY A 119 -6.23 20.74 1.57
CA GLY A 119 -6.31 19.30 1.34
C GLY A 119 -5.63 18.48 2.44
N TYR A 120 -5.15 17.30 2.07
CA TYR A 120 -4.55 16.33 2.99
C TYR A 120 -3.03 16.33 2.83
N LEU A 121 -2.32 16.82 3.84
CA LEU A 121 -0.86 16.93 3.81
C LEU A 121 -0.20 15.78 4.58
N PRO A 122 0.95 15.26 4.14
CA PRO A 122 1.69 14.24 4.84
C PRO A 122 2.00 14.66 6.28
N SER A 123 1.86 13.72 7.20
CA SER A 123 2.11 13.90 8.62
C SER A 123 2.69 12.62 9.21
N ILE A 124 2.83 12.58 10.53
CA ILE A 124 3.31 11.42 11.28
C ILE A 124 2.30 11.03 12.35
N LEU A 125 2.32 9.76 12.76
CA LEU A 125 1.60 9.30 13.95
C LEU A 125 2.44 9.66 15.18
N GLY A 126 2.28 10.89 15.65
CA GLY A 126 3.05 11.42 16.79
C GLY A 126 2.43 11.08 18.16
N THR A 127 1.18 10.64 18.18
CA THR A 127 0.46 10.20 19.39
C THR A 127 -0.31 8.92 19.11
N VAL A 128 -0.59 8.16 20.15
CA VAL A 128 -1.45 6.96 20.04
C VAL A 128 -2.90 7.39 20.23
N PRO A 129 -3.79 7.15 19.26
CA PRO A 129 -5.21 7.47 19.41
C PRO A 129 -5.86 6.65 20.50
N ALA A 130 -7.01 7.13 20.99
CA ALA A 130 -7.74 6.47 22.06
C ALA A 130 -8.22 5.07 21.64
N THR A 131 -8.26 4.15 22.61
CA THR A 131 -8.94 2.85 22.42
C THR A 131 -10.40 3.07 22.04
N GLY A 132 -10.93 2.19 21.18
CA GLY A 132 -12.28 2.34 20.67
C GLY A 132 -12.40 3.26 19.44
N THR A 133 -11.31 3.91 19.01
CA THR A 133 -11.31 4.67 17.74
C THR A 133 -11.71 3.75 16.59
N PRO A 134 -12.76 4.10 15.80
CA PRO A 134 -13.25 3.27 14.71
C PRO A 134 -12.23 3.13 13.59
N VAL A 135 -12.09 1.92 13.06
CA VAL A 135 -11.23 1.59 11.93
C VAL A 135 -12.09 1.05 10.79
N HIS A 136 -11.94 1.63 9.61
CA HIS A 136 -12.75 1.35 8.43
C HIS A 136 -11.90 0.81 7.29
N LEU A 137 -12.50 -0.05 6.47
CA LEU A 137 -11.87 -0.47 5.21
C LEU A 137 -11.78 0.70 4.24
N VAL A 138 -10.74 0.68 3.44
CA VAL A 138 -10.47 1.72 2.44
C VAL A 138 -10.82 1.21 1.06
N ASP A 139 -11.46 2.05 0.26
CA ASP A 139 -11.72 1.86 -1.15
C ASP A 139 -10.94 2.84 -2.03
N ASP A 140 -11.06 2.71 -3.35
CA ASP A 140 -10.42 3.60 -4.32
C ASP A 140 -10.90 5.05 -4.19
N GLU A 141 -12.15 5.30 -3.79
CA GLU A 141 -12.71 6.64 -3.67
C GLU A 141 -12.07 7.40 -2.51
N ILE A 142 -11.92 6.75 -1.35
CA ILE A 142 -11.21 7.30 -0.19
C ILE A 142 -9.76 7.61 -0.55
N LEU A 143 -9.06 6.68 -1.23
CA LEU A 143 -7.68 6.88 -1.66
C LEU A 143 -7.55 8.04 -2.65
N ASP A 144 -8.45 8.13 -3.62
CA ASP A 144 -8.42 9.19 -4.63
C ASP A 144 -8.61 10.59 -4.03
N VAL A 145 -9.45 10.72 -3.00
CA VAL A 145 -9.64 11.99 -2.28
C VAL A 145 -8.44 12.29 -1.39
N LEU A 146 -7.97 11.31 -0.62
CA LEU A 146 -6.86 11.48 0.32
C LEU A 146 -5.55 11.81 -0.40
N LEU A 147 -5.32 11.19 -1.56
CA LEU A 147 -4.11 11.34 -2.35
C LEU A 147 -4.24 12.36 -3.49
N SER A 148 -5.37 13.07 -3.58
CA SER A 148 -5.63 14.02 -4.68
C SER A 148 -4.51 15.05 -4.91
N PRO A 149 -3.85 15.63 -3.87
CA PRO A 149 -2.74 16.56 -4.09
C PRO A 149 -1.52 15.93 -4.77
N TYR A 150 -1.38 14.61 -4.69
CA TYR A 150 -0.20 13.87 -5.16
C TYR A 150 -0.45 13.08 -6.44
N ARG A 151 -1.65 13.18 -7.03
CA ARG A 151 -2.10 12.36 -8.17
C ARG A 151 -1.12 12.33 -9.35
N GLN A 152 -0.45 13.43 -9.64
CA GLN A 152 0.53 13.48 -10.74
C GLN A 152 1.83 12.72 -10.44
N GLN A 153 2.17 12.55 -9.17
CA GLN A 153 3.38 11.88 -8.71
C GLN A 153 3.14 10.41 -8.38
N LEU A 154 1.86 9.97 -8.39
CA LEU A 154 1.50 8.59 -8.08
C LEU A 154 1.50 7.72 -9.33
N PHE A 155 1.92 6.48 -9.13
CA PHE A 155 1.77 5.39 -10.08
C PHE A 155 1.08 4.22 -9.39
N TYR A 156 0.05 3.66 -10.02
CA TYR A 156 -0.67 2.51 -9.47
C TYR A 156 -0.09 1.23 -10.05
N LEU A 157 0.55 0.44 -9.21
CA LEU A 157 1.25 -0.78 -9.61
C LEU A 157 0.31 -1.97 -9.83
N GLY A 158 -0.87 -1.92 -9.27
CA GLY A 158 -1.86 -2.98 -9.24
C GLY A 158 -2.74 -2.81 -8.01
N ASN A 159 -3.34 -3.88 -7.53
CA ASN A 159 -4.11 -3.87 -6.30
C ASN A 159 -3.22 -4.23 -5.10
N VAL A 160 -3.58 -3.72 -3.94
CA VAL A 160 -2.96 -4.16 -2.67
C VAL A 160 -3.25 -5.64 -2.48
N TYR A 161 -2.21 -6.44 -2.19
CA TYR A 161 -2.37 -7.88 -2.00
C TYR A 161 -3.39 -8.19 -0.92
N GLY A 162 -4.41 -8.94 -1.30
CA GLY A 162 -5.50 -9.30 -0.40
C GLY A 162 -6.61 -8.29 -0.28
N SER A 163 -6.53 -7.15 -0.98
CA SER A 163 -7.48 -6.04 -0.91
C SER A 163 -7.95 -5.64 -2.31
N THR A 164 -9.04 -4.87 -2.39
CA THR A 164 -9.58 -4.37 -3.66
C THR A 164 -8.94 -3.06 -4.12
N PRO A 165 -8.53 -2.14 -3.23
CA PRO A 165 -7.97 -0.86 -3.63
C PRO A 165 -6.66 -1.00 -4.40
N LYS A 166 -6.42 -0.04 -5.29
CA LYS A 166 -5.15 0.06 -6.02
C LYS A 166 -4.02 0.43 -5.07
N LEU A 167 -2.83 -0.13 -5.33
CA LEU A 167 -1.61 0.20 -4.59
C LEU A 167 -0.97 1.46 -5.17
N PRO A 168 -1.09 2.63 -4.52
CA PRO A 168 -0.42 3.82 -4.95
C PRO A 168 1.05 3.78 -4.53
N LEU A 169 1.94 4.02 -5.48
CA LEU A 169 3.35 4.21 -5.22
C LEU A 169 3.74 5.64 -5.61
N TRP A 170 4.52 6.26 -4.76
CA TRP A 170 5.01 7.60 -5.01
C TRP A 170 6.35 7.52 -5.73
N PHE A 171 6.34 7.72 -7.04
CA PHE A 171 7.53 7.86 -7.87
C PHE A 171 7.89 9.32 -8.04
N LYS A 172 8.74 9.82 -7.13
CA LYS A 172 9.29 11.16 -7.26
C LYS A 172 10.27 11.22 -8.42
N HIS A 173 10.25 12.32 -9.15
CA HIS A 173 11.27 12.63 -10.17
C HIS A 173 12.63 12.86 -9.50
N PHE A 174 13.73 12.52 -10.19
CA PHE A 174 15.07 12.92 -9.79
C PHE A 174 15.22 14.42 -10.03
N ASP A 175 15.07 15.21 -8.98
CA ASP A 175 15.19 16.66 -8.99
C ASP A 175 15.62 17.12 -7.61
N VAL A 176 16.31 18.24 -7.53
CA VAL A 176 16.81 18.85 -6.29
C VAL A 176 15.72 19.72 -5.62
N GLY A 177 14.61 19.96 -6.32
CA GLY A 177 13.48 20.73 -5.83
C GLY A 177 12.71 20.07 -4.68
N PRO A 178 11.80 20.79 -4.02
CA PRO A 178 11.02 20.27 -2.88
C PRO A 178 10.16 19.04 -3.23
N ASP A 179 9.82 18.87 -4.50
CA ASP A 179 9.05 17.73 -5.01
C ASP A 179 9.94 16.61 -5.56
N GLY A 180 11.26 16.78 -5.57
CA GLY A 180 12.24 15.84 -6.08
C GLY A 180 12.64 14.77 -5.07
N ALA A 181 13.25 13.70 -5.57
CA ALA A 181 13.83 12.61 -4.78
C ALA A 181 15.30 12.86 -4.38
N GLY A 182 15.89 13.98 -4.83
CA GLY A 182 17.31 14.28 -4.68
C GLY A 182 18.15 13.76 -5.84
N GLU A 183 19.47 13.89 -5.73
CA GLU A 183 20.43 13.53 -6.80
C GLU A 183 20.69 12.02 -6.90
N ALA A 184 20.50 11.28 -5.81
CA ALA A 184 20.75 9.84 -5.77
C ALA A 184 19.56 9.09 -5.13
N TYR A 185 18.90 8.27 -5.94
CA TYR A 185 17.80 7.43 -5.50
C TYR A 185 18.01 6.00 -5.99
N HIS A 186 18.15 5.08 -5.06
CA HIS A 186 18.40 3.67 -5.36
C HIS A 186 17.21 2.82 -4.96
N VAL A 187 16.73 1.97 -5.86
CA VAL A 187 15.66 0.99 -5.60
C VAL A 187 16.25 -0.41 -5.72
N GLY A 188 16.23 -1.17 -4.63
CA GLY A 188 16.63 -2.56 -4.60
C GLY A 188 15.41 -3.49 -4.61
N ILE A 189 15.37 -4.46 -5.54
CA ILE A 189 14.32 -5.47 -5.61
C ILE A 189 14.91 -6.84 -5.27
N PHE A 190 14.56 -7.35 -4.10
CA PHE A 190 15.08 -8.61 -3.57
C PHE A 190 13.95 -9.64 -3.41
N GLY A 191 14.26 -10.90 -3.60
CA GLY A 191 13.30 -11.99 -3.42
C GLY A 191 13.79 -13.33 -3.96
N LYS A 192 13.09 -14.40 -3.62
CA LYS A 192 13.41 -15.76 -4.11
C LYS A 192 13.21 -15.87 -5.63
N THR A 193 13.84 -16.87 -6.25
CA THR A 193 13.59 -17.21 -7.65
C THR A 193 12.10 -17.51 -7.85
N GLY A 194 11.49 -17.00 -8.92
CA GLY A 194 10.06 -17.16 -9.20
C GLY A 194 9.14 -16.21 -8.43
N SER A 195 9.64 -15.32 -7.56
CA SER A 195 8.81 -14.40 -6.77
C SER A 195 8.27 -13.18 -7.53
N GLY A 196 8.54 -13.07 -8.84
CA GLY A 196 8.06 -11.96 -9.66
C GLY A 196 8.95 -10.71 -9.66
N LYS A 197 10.21 -10.79 -9.18
CA LYS A 197 11.14 -9.66 -9.15
C LYS A 197 11.28 -8.93 -10.48
N SER A 198 11.48 -9.67 -11.57
CA SER A 198 11.66 -9.10 -12.91
C SER A 198 10.39 -8.43 -13.42
N VAL A 199 9.22 -8.96 -13.07
CA VAL A 199 7.92 -8.34 -13.37
C VAL A 199 7.78 -7.03 -12.61
N LEU A 200 8.06 -7.02 -11.32
CA LEU A 200 8.02 -5.82 -10.49
C LEU A 200 9.01 -4.76 -10.99
N ALA A 201 10.23 -5.16 -11.37
CA ALA A 201 11.24 -4.25 -11.93
C ALA A 201 10.75 -3.59 -13.23
N LYS A 202 10.11 -4.36 -14.12
CA LYS A 202 9.50 -3.82 -15.35
C LYS A 202 8.38 -2.84 -15.05
N MET A 203 7.54 -3.13 -14.06
CA MET A 203 6.46 -2.22 -13.64
C MET A 203 7.02 -0.92 -13.03
N VAL A 204 8.07 -1.01 -12.22
CA VAL A 204 8.78 0.17 -11.68
C VAL A 204 9.36 1.01 -12.81
N LEU A 205 10.01 0.38 -13.80
CA LEU A 205 10.54 1.05 -14.99
C LEU A 205 9.44 1.80 -15.77
N ILE A 206 8.27 1.17 -15.96
CA ILE A 206 7.10 1.80 -16.57
C ILE A 206 6.63 3.01 -15.76
N GLY A 207 6.63 2.88 -14.42
CA GLY A 207 6.29 3.98 -13.52
C GLY A 207 7.19 5.20 -13.72
N TYR A 208 8.50 4.99 -13.82
CA TYR A 208 9.46 6.08 -14.11
C TYR A 208 9.36 6.59 -15.54
N ALA A 209 8.97 5.77 -16.51
CA ALA A 209 8.76 6.20 -17.89
C ALA A 209 7.66 7.26 -18.04
N LYS A 210 6.78 7.42 -17.03
CA LYS A 210 5.79 8.50 -16.97
C LYS A 210 6.43 9.91 -16.96
N HIS A 211 7.66 10.05 -16.47
CA HIS A 211 8.36 11.35 -16.42
C HIS A 211 9.02 11.66 -17.78
N PRO A 212 8.49 12.59 -18.60
CA PRO A 212 8.92 12.77 -19.99
C PRO A 212 10.37 13.24 -20.15
N LYS A 213 10.94 13.89 -19.15
CA LYS A 213 12.30 14.40 -19.15
C LYS A 213 13.36 13.39 -18.66
N MET A 214 12.93 12.19 -18.24
CA MET A 214 13.85 11.17 -17.72
C MET A 214 14.32 10.25 -18.85
N GLY A 215 15.63 10.10 -19.04
CA GLY A 215 16.23 9.05 -19.85
C GLY A 215 16.27 7.74 -19.06
N LEU A 216 15.91 6.63 -19.70
CA LEU A 216 15.93 5.30 -19.08
C LEU A 216 16.92 4.42 -19.83
N PHE A 217 17.91 3.91 -19.12
CA PHE A 217 18.90 2.96 -19.62
C PHE A 217 18.77 1.66 -18.85
N VAL A 218 18.60 0.54 -19.57
CA VAL A 218 18.44 -0.78 -18.98
C VAL A 218 19.59 -1.66 -19.40
N PHE A 219 20.42 -2.06 -18.45
CA PHE A 219 21.45 -3.07 -18.65
C PHE A 219 20.86 -4.44 -18.37
N ASP A 220 20.68 -5.26 -19.40
CA ASP A 220 19.95 -6.52 -19.34
C ASP A 220 20.83 -7.70 -19.78
N PRO A 221 21.76 -8.15 -18.92
CA PRO A 221 22.69 -9.23 -19.27
C PRO A 221 22.00 -10.58 -19.50
N GLN A 222 20.80 -10.77 -18.97
CA GLN A 222 20.03 -12.02 -19.09
C GLN A 222 18.97 -11.98 -20.21
N GLY A 223 18.74 -10.82 -20.82
CA GLY A 223 17.75 -10.63 -21.88
C GLY A 223 16.30 -10.63 -21.40
N GLU A 224 16.03 -10.57 -20.09
CA GLU A 224 14.67 -10.62 -19.54
C GLU A 224 13.83 -9.39 -19.87
N PHE A 225 14.46 -8.22 -19.94
CA PHE A 225 13.81 -6.96 -20.30
C PHE A 225 13.70 -6.80 -21.82
N SER A 226 14.77 -7.09 -22.54
CA SER A 226 14.83 -6.90 -23.99
C SER A 226 13.81 -7.74 -24.77
N ILE A 227 13.49 -8.94 -24.28
CA ILE A 227 12.46 -9.80 -24.88
C ILE A 227 11.09 -9.12 -24.87
N GLY A 228 10.71 -8.47 -23.77
CA GLY A 228 9.43 -7.76 -23.64
C GLY A 228 9.37 -6.43 -24.40
N LEU A 229 10.50 -5.94 -24.89
CA LEU A 229 10.63 -4.67 -25.63
C LEU A 229 10.73 -4.86 -27.14
N ARG A 230 10.87 -6.09 -27.64
CA ARG A 230 10.91 -6.40 -29.07
C ARG A 230 9.53 -6.39 -29.70
N ASP A 231 9.42 -6.03 -30.96
CA ASP A 231 8.16 -5.88 -31.70
C ASP A 231 7.27 -7.12 -31.72
N ASN A 232 7.86 -8.31 -31.62
CA ASN A 232 7.16 -9.60 -31.66
C ASN A 232 7.18 -10.36 -30.33
N ALA A 233 7.29 -9.63 -29.21
CA ALA A 233 7.31 -10.27 -27.89
C ALA A 233 6.01 -11.01 -27.59
N HIS A 234 6.13 -12.29 -27.21
CA HIS A 234 4.97 -13.09 -26.83
C HIS A 234 4.42 -12.63 -25.48
N PRO A 235 3.09 -12.52 -25.29
CA PRO A 235 2.45 -12.07 -24.04
C PRO A 235 2.92 -12.78 -22.77
N LYS A 236 3.31 -14.05 -22.89
CA LYS A 236 3.80 -14.87 -21.77
C LYS A 236 5.09 -14.38 -21.13
N HIS A 237 5.92 -13.61 -21.85
CA HIS A 237 7.20 -13.15 -21.35
C HIS A 237 7.12 -12.01 -20.34
N MET A 238 5.91 -11.45 -20.10
CA MET A 238 5.72 -10.31 -19.22
C MET A 238 4.53 -10.43 -18.28
N GLY A 239 4.07 -11.63 -17.99
CA GLY A 239 2.85 -11.75 -17.19
C GLY A 239 1.63 -11.12 -17.86
N GLY A 240 1.61 -11.05 -19.20
CA GLY A 240 0.50 -10.47 -19.97
C GLY A 240 0.59 -8.95 -20.22
N VAL A 241 1.64 -8.28 -19.74
CA VAL A 241 1.83 -6.85 -19.99
C VAL A 241 2.80 -6.63 -21.14
N PHE A 242 2.37 -5.95 -22.19
CA PHE A 242 3.20 -5.52 -23.31
C PHE A 242 3.92 -4.23 -22.96
N CYS A 243 5.14 -4.30 -22.39
CA CYS A 243 5.94 -3.13 -22.02
C CYS A 243 6.07 -2.13 -23.18
N GLN A 244 6.33 -2.62 -24.36
CA GLN A 244 6.53 -1.76 -25.52
C GLN A 244 5.28 -0.92 -25.84
N ASN A 245 4.10 -1.54 -25.84
CA ASN A 245 2.86 -0.81 -26.10
C ASN A 245 2.57 0.22 -24.99
N VAL A 246 2.81 -0.15 -23.74
CA VAL A 246 2.64 0.79 -22.61
C VAL A 246 3.64 1.94 -22.71
N LEU A 247 4.90 1.68 -23.01
CA LEU A 247 5.92 2.73 -23.20
C LEU A 247 5.58 3.65 -24.38
N ARG A 248 5.09 3.11 -25.50
CA ARG A 248 4.62 3.91 -26.64
C ARG A 248 3.43 4.81 -26.28
N THR A 249 2.47 4.31 -25.47
CA THR A 249 1.34 5.15 -24.99
C THR A 249 1.81 6.27 -24.05
N LEU A 250 2.96 6.09 -23.40
CA LEU A 250 3.62 7.14 -22.61
C LEU A 250 4.52 8.07 -23.45
N GLY A 251 4.51 7.92 -24.79
CA GLY A 251 5.32 8.72 -25.69
C GLY A 251 6.80 8.39 -25.67
N ARG A 252 7.16 7.12 -25.34
CA ARG A 252 8.54 6.67 -25.24
C ARG A 252 8.94 5.85 -26.44
N ASP A 253 10.03 6.27 -27.09
CA ASP A 253 10.74 5.44 -28.08
C ASP A 253 11.64 4.46 -27.35
N VAL A 254 11.61 3.19 -27.82
CA VAL A 254 12.38 2.12 -27.23
C VAL A 254 13.37 1.59 -28.24
N HIS A 255 14.65 1.68 -27.89
CA HIS A 255 15.74 1.13 -28.69
C HIS A 255 16.36 -0.05 -27.95
N VAL A 256 16.47 -1.20 -28.62
CA VAL A 256 17.13 -2.39 -28.08
C VAL A 256 18.44 -2.62 -28.83
N TYR A 257 19.55 -2.46 -28.11
CA TYR A 257 20.88 -2.70 -28.63
C TYR A 257 21.39 -4.06 -28.18
N ASP A 258 21.92 -4.83 -29.14
CA ASP A 258 22.56 -6.12 -28.90
C ASP A 258 24.08 -5.95 -28.96
N LEU A 259 24.74 -5.97 -27.81
CA LEU A 259 26.18 -5.75 -27.70
C LEU A 259 27.01 -6.77 -28.50
N THR A 260 26.46 -7.98 -28.74
CA THR A 260 27.14 -8.99 -29.57
C THR A 260 27.16 -8.64 -31.04
N LYS A 261 26.31 -7.73 -31.48
CA LYS A 261 26.19 -7.24 -32.85
C LYS A 261 26.82 -5.86 -33.09
N MET A 262 27.27 -5.23 -31.99
CA MET A 262 27.93 -3.92 -32.08
C MET A 262 29.39 -4.09 -32.50
N GLN A 263 29.72 -3.60 -33.71
CA GLN A 263 31.09 -3.64 -34.22
C GLN A 263 31.98 -2.53 -33.64
N ASP A 264 31.39 -1.48 -33.03
CA ASP A 264 32.16 -0.37 -32.44
C ASP A 264 31.45 0.23 -31.22
N LEU A 265 31.93 -0.16 -30.05
CA LEU A 265 31.50 0.41 -28.76
C LEU A 265 31.98 1.90 -28.61
N ARG A 266 32.93 2.35 -29.41
CA ARG A 266 33.48 3.71 -29.35
C ARG A 266 32.50 4.77 -29.84
N VAL A 267 31.63 4.45 -30.79
CA VAL A 267 30.63 5.39 -31.31
C VAL A 267 29.51 5.74 -30.34
N MET A 268 29.35 5.00 -29.28
CA MET A 268 28.31 5.30 -28.25
C MET A 268 28.80 6.22 -27.11
N LEU A 269 30.09 6.53 -27.06
CA LEU A 269 30.67 7.33 -25.96
C LEU A 269 31.13 8.73 -26.44
N GLU A 270 30.97 9.05 -27.69
CA GLU A 270 31.12 10.39 -28.28
C GLU A 270 29.73 11.04 -28.47
#